data_b74d117e1ae8b3426cde8155a3653c92
#
_entry.id   b74d117e1ae8b3426cde8155a3653c92
#
_cell.length_a   1.000
_cell.length_b   1.000
_cell.length_c   1.000
_cell.angle_alpha   90.00
_cell.angle_beta   90.00
_cell.angle_gamma   90.00
#
_symmetry.space_group_name_H-M   'P 1'
#
loop_
_entity.id
_entity.type
_entity.pdbx_description
1 polymer ?
#
loop_
_entity_poly.entity_id
_entity_poly.type
_entity_poly.pdbx_seq_one_letter_code
_entity_poly.pdbx_strand_id
1 'polypeptide(L)' 'MTTKLTTKPSVLDAVALLADRPADKLARGQVGTVVEALDDTTALVEFSDDDGAAYAILPCPVAELMVLHYLPQAAE' A
#
# COMPACT_ATOMS: atom_id res chain seq x y z
N MET A 1 2.33 27.10 -10.00
CA MET A 1 1.69 26.26 -8.99
C MET A 1 2.37 24.90 -8.92
N THR A 2 2.61 24.47 -7.76
CA THR A 2 3.21 23.18 -7.57
C THR A 2 2.14 22.09 -7.61
N THR A 3 2.36 21.11 -8.45
CA THR A 3 1.49 19.96 -8.43
C THR A 3 1.99 19.01 -7.36
N LYS A 4 1.19 18.84 -6.36
CA LYS A 4 1.54 17.91 -5.31
C LYS A 4 1.36 16.50 -5.83
N LEU A 5 2.38 15.69 -5.65
CA LEU A 5 2.26 14.28 -5.97
C LEU A 5 1.25 13.66 -5.05
N THR A 6 0.28 13.00 -5.64
CA THR A 6 -0.68 12.28 -4.83
C THR A 6 -0.01 11.06 -4.20
N THR A 7 -0.30 10.85 -2.94
CA THR A 7 0.14 9.65 -2.24
C THR A 7 -0.97 8.63 -2.13
N LYS A 8 -2.14 8.96 -2.67
CA LYS A 8 -3.26 8.03 -2.61
C LYS A 8 -2.98 6.84 -3.51
N PRO A 9 -3.01 5.63 -2.96
CA PRO A 9 -2.73 4.44 -3.75
C PRO A 9 -3.78 4.18 -4.82
N SER A 10 -3.31 3.69 -5.95
CA SER A 10 -4.16 3.23 -7.03
C SER A 10 -4.07 1.72 -7.14
N VAL A 11 -5.05 1.13 -7.81
CA VAL A 11 -5.06 -0.31 -8.07
C VAL A 11 -3.76 -0.71 -8.77
N LEU A 12 -3.16 -1.79 -8.32
CA LEU A 12 -1.88 -2.37 -8.76
C LEU A 12 -0.64 -1.64 -8.23
N ASP A 13 -0.80 -0.56 -7.46
CA ASP A 13 0.35 0.04 -6.80
C ASP A 13 0.94 -0.92 -5.77
N ALA A 14 2.27 -0.95 -5.71
CA ALA A 14 2.96 -1.57 -4.61
C ALA A 14 2.96 -0.59 -3.43
N VAL A 15 2.68 -1.09 -2.25
CA VAL A 15 2.61 -0.27 -1.05
C VAL A 15 3.34 -0.95 0.10
N ALA A 16 3.75 -0.16 1.08
CA ALA A 16 4.31 -0.68 2.31
C ALA A 16 3.49 -0.16 3.49
N LEU A 17 3.34 -1.00 4.50
CA LEU A 17 2.66 -0.59 5.73
C LEU A 17 3.50 0.43 6.49
N LEU A 18 2.88 1.50 6.94
CA LEU A 18 3.50 2.51 7.79
C LEU A 18 3.30 2.24 9.27
N ALA A 19 2.48 1.24 9.60
CA ALA A 19 2.19 0.90 10.99
C ALA A 19 2.10 -0.62 11.12
N ASP A 20 2.37 -1.11 12.33
CA ASP A 20 2.16 -2.53 12.63
C ASP A 20 0.68 -2.85 12.65
N ARG A 21 0.36 -4.07 12.25
CA ARG A 21 -1.00 -4.60 12.35
C ARG A 21 -0.92 -5.96 13.05
N PRO A 22 -0.75 -5.95 14.35
CA PRO A 22 -0.51 -7.20 15.08
C PRO A 22 -1.67 -8.18 15.02
N ALA A 23 -2.91 -7.69 14.94
CA ALA A 23 -4.06 -8.56 14.82
C ALA A 23 -4.04 -9.35 13.51
N ASP A 24 -3.38 -8.82 12.49
CA ASP A 24 -3.27 -9.46 11.19
C ASP A 24 -1.91 -10.10 10.98
N LYS A 25 -1.06 -10.05 12.01
CA LYS A 25 0.30 -10.60 11.99
C LYS A 25 1.16 -9.95 10.92
N LEU A 26 0.96 -8.65 10.71
CA LEU A 26 1.73 -7.86 9.76
C LEU A 26 2.48 -6.77 10.49
N ALA A 27 3.68 -6.48 10.02
CA ALA A 27 4.54 -5.47 10.62
C ALA A 27 4.72 -4.29 9.68
N ARG A 28 5.03 -3.15 10.26
CA ARG A 28 5.43 -1.97 9.53
C ARG A 28 6.52 -2.34 8.52
N GLY A 29 6.37 -1.84 7.30
CA GLY A 29 7.34 -2.10 6.24
C GLY A 29 6.99 -3.28 5.36
N GLN A 30 6.00 -4.10 5.73
CA GLN A 30 5.60 -5.19 4.85
C GLN A 30 4.96 -4.65 3.58
N VAL A 31 5.27 -5.30 2.46
CA VAL A 31 4.90 -4.83 1.13
C VAL A 31 3.71 -5.63 0.62
N GLY A 32 2.76 -4.92 0.04
CA GLY A 32 1.61 -5.54 -0.59
C GLY A 32 1.26 -4.83 -1.88
N THR A 33 0.20 -5.27 -2.51
CA THR A 33 -0.30 -4.69 -3.76
C THR A 33 -1.75 -4.29 -3.56
N VAL A 34 -2.10 -3.10 -4.01
CA VAL A 34 -3.49 -2.64 -3.96
C VAL A 34 -4.27 -3.39 -5.02
N VAL A 35 -5.32 -4.09 -4.61
CA VAL A 35 -6.15 -4.85 -5.56
C VAL A 35 -7.49 -4.19 -5.80
N GLU A 36 -7.91 -3.30 -4.90
CA GLU A 36 -9.17 -2.56 -5.08
C GLU A 36 -9.17 -1.31 -4.22
N ALA A 37 -9.71 -0.22 -4.74
CA ALA A 37 -9.97 0.97 -3.95
C ALA A 37 -11.39 0.84 -3.40
N LEU A 38 -11.51 0.65 -2.09
CA LEU A 38 -12.82 0.44 -1.49
C LEU A 38 -13.59 1.75 -1.34
N ASP A 39 -12.88 2.80 -0.94
CA ASP A 39 -13.42 4.16 -0.89
C ASP A 39 -12.25 5.14 -0.84
N ASP A 40 -12.54 6.41 -0.55
CA ASP A 40 -11.51 7.46 -0.57
C ASP A 40 -10.45 7.27 0.51
N THR A 41 -10.74 6.50 1.54
CA THR A 41 -9.83 6.37 2.69
C THR A 41 -9.36 4.95 2.92
N THR A 42 -9.82 3.98 2.14
CA THR A 42 -9.51 2.57 2.39
C THR A 42 -9.21 1.84 1.09
N ALA A 43 -8.13 1.09 1.09
CA ALA A 43 -7.75 0.24 -0.06
C ALA A 43 -7.69 -1.21 0.38
N LEU A 44 -8.08 -2.11 -0.50
CA LEU A 44 -7.91 -3.53 -0.28
C LEU A 44 -6.52 -3.92 -0.76
N VAL A 45 -5.73 -4.49 0.13
CA VAL A 45 -4.32 -4.80 -0.14
C VAL A 45 -4.07 -6.28 0.02
N GLU A 46 -3.40 -6.86 -0.97
CA GLU A 46 -2.96 -8.25 -0.93
C GLU A 46 -1.48 -8.29 -0.59
N PHE A 47 -1.15 -9.06 0.45
CA PHE A 47 0.23 -9.28 0.87
C PHE A 47 0.63 -10.67 0.43
N SER A 48 1.75 -10.77 -0.28
CA SER A 48 2.25 -12.04 -0.81
C SER A 48 3.68 -12.27 -0.36
N ASP A 49 4.07 -13.53 -0.31
CA ASP A 49 5.45 -13.89 -0.02
C ASP A 49 6.29 -13.85 -1.30
N ASP A 50 7.56 -14.24 -1.19
CA ASP A 50 8.50 -14.20 -2.30
C ASP A 50 8.10 -15.12 -3.45
N ASP A 51 7.30 -16.14 -3.16
CA ASP A 51 6.84 -17.07 -4.18
C ASP A 51 5.53 -16.63 -4.83
N GLY A 52 5.02 -15.47 -4.43
CA GLY A 52 3.79 -14.95 -4.99
C GLY A 52 2.52 -15.49 -4.36
N ALA A 53 2.65 -16.32 -3.32
CA ALA A 53 1.47 -16.82 -2.63
C ALA A 53 0.93 -15.76 -1.68
N ALA A 54 -0.34 -15.43 -1.82
CA ALA A 54 -0.99 -14.48 -0.94
C ALA A 54 -1.18 -15.08 0.46
N TYR A 55 -0.78 -14.35 1.48
CA TYR A 55 -0.99 -14.80 2.86
C TYR A 55 -1.96 -13.91 3.62
N ALA A 56 -2.32 -12.79 3.07
CA ALA A 56 -3.32 -11.91 3.66
C ALA A 56 -3.90 -10.98 2.59
N ILE A 57 -5.20 -10.76 2.65
CA ILE A 57 -5.89 -9.76 1.84
C ILE A 57 -6.81 -9.03 2.80
N LEU A 58 -6.56 -7.74 2.99
CA LEU A 58 -7.34 -6.99 3.98
C LEU A 58 -7.45 -5.53 3.63
N PRO A 59 -8.52 -4.87 4.14
CA PRO A 59 -8.65 -3.44 3.96
C PRO A 59 -7.66 -2.70 4.84
N CYS A 60 -7.02 -1.68 4.26
CA CYS A 60 -6.06 -0.86 4.97
C CYS A 60 -6.41 0.61 4.77
N PRO A 61 -6.37 1.42 5.84
CA PRO A 61 -6.51 2.86 5.67
C PRO A 61 -5.39 3.38 4.78
N VAL A 62 -5.74 4.20 3.79
CA VAL A 62 -4.72 4.74 2.88
C VAL A 62 -3.68 5.56 3.63
N ALA A 63 -4.05 6.14 4.77
CA ALA A 63 -3.12 6.91 5.59
C ALA A 63 -2.02 6.03 6.20
N GLU A 64 -2.20 4.71 6.22
CA GLU A 64 -1.22 3.77 6.74
C GLU A 64 -0.41 3.09 5.63
N LEU A 65 -0.54 3.58 4.40
CA LEU A 65 0.14 2.98 3.26
C LEU A 65 1.10 3.97 2.63
N MET A 66 2.29 3.51 2.29
CA MET A 66 3.23 4.29 1.51
C MET A 66 3.31 3.68 0.12
N VAL A 67 3.02 4.47 -0.90
CA VAL A 67 3.15 4.01 -2.29
C VAL A 67 4.63 3.91 -2.63
N LEU A 68 5.03 2.78 -3.21
CA LEU A 68 6.40 2.53 -3.59
C LEU A 68 6.57 2.79 -5.09
N HIS A 69 7.73 3.33 -5.45
CA HIS A 69 8.01 3.67 -6.84
C HIS A 69 9.28 2.98 -7.29
N TYR A 70 9.21 2.29 -8.43
CA TYR A 70 10.39 1.66 -9.01
C TYR A 70 11.19 2.62 -9.87
N LEU A 71 10.53 3.66 -10.39
CA LEU A 71 11.16 4.66 -11.25
C LEU A 71 11.36 5.94 -10.45
N PRO A 72 12.39 6.74 -10.79
CA PRO A 72 12.59 8.02 -10.13
C PRO A 72 11.35 8.89 -10.24
N GLN A 73 11.00 9.54 -9.13
CA GLN A 73 9.86 10.43 -9.06
C GLN A 73 10.35 11.82 -8.71
N ALA A 74 9.71 12.84 -9.28
CA ALA A 74 10.02 14.20 -8.90
C ALA A 74 9.54 14.43 -7.47
N ALA A 75 10.42 14.94 -6.62
CA ALA A 75 10.08 15.30 -5.25
C ALA A 75 9.85 16.79 -5.17
N GLU A 76 8.77 17.21 -4.53
CA GLU A 76 8.42 18.61 -4.39
C GLU A 76 8.56 19.07 -2.96
#